data_0c42070b89ecce997cd30e6e1e2555b1
#
_entry.id   0c42070b89ecce997cd30e6e1e2555b1
#
_cell.length_a   1.000
_cell.length_b   1.000
_cell.length_c   1.000
_cell.angle_alpha   90.00
_cell.angle_beta   90.00
_cell.angle_gamma   90.00
#
_symmetry.space_group_name_H-M   'P 1'
#
loop_
_entity.id
_entity.type
_entity.pdbx_description
1 polymer ?
#
loop_
_entity_poly.entity_id
_entity_poly.type
_entity_poly.pdbx_seq_one_letter_code
_entity_poly.pdbx_strand_id
1 'polypeptide(L)'
;MGLHGQTVFHRSSGRAPATWQIGEPAYLAEALRVPVVSNFRAADMAAGGEGAPLATLFHVRVFAERGRHVCVQNVGGIGNVTSIDWK
;
A
#
# COMPACT_ATOMS: atom_id res chain seq x y z
N MET A 1 -10.31 -6.42 -9.38
CA MET A 1 -9.25 -7.02 -8.53
C MET A 1 -8.15 -6.02 -8.30
N GLY A 2 -7.47 -6.04 -7.13
CA GLY A 2 -6.26 -5.27 -6.89
C GLY A 2 -5.01 -6.16 -6.90
N LEU A 3 -3.95 -5.73 -7.58
CA LEU A 3 -2.65 -6.39 -7.56
C LEU A 3 -1.57 -5.42 -7.08
N HIS A 4 -1.03 -5.66 -5.89
CA HIS A 4 0.11 -4.90 -5.39
C HIS A 4 1.44 -5.36 -6.02
N GLY A 5 1.58 -6.67 -6.24
CA GLY A 5 2.85 -7.29 -6.64
C GLY A 5 3.86 -7.38 -5.49
N GLN A 6 5.07 -7.84 -5.80
CA GLN A 6 6.18 -7.92 -4.86
C GLN A 6 7.09 -6.70 -5.05
N THR A 7 7.25 -5.91 -4.00
CA THR A 7 8.17 -4.76 -4.02
C THR A 7 9.62 -5.27 -4.04
N VAL A 8 10.36 -4.88 -5.07
CA VAL A 8 11.79 -5.19 -5.21
C VAL A 8 12.67 -3.96 -5.08
N PHE A 9 12.09 -2.78 -5.25
CA PHE A 9 12.77 -1.50 -5.04
C PHE A 9 11.78 -0.44 -4.60
N HIS A 10 12.18 0.40 -3.62
CA HIS A 10 11.40 1.56 -3.20
C HIS A 10 12.33 2.64 -2.63
N ARG A 11 12.23 3.85 -3.18
CA ARG A 11 12.91 5.04 -2.69
C ARG A 11 11.98 6.24 -2.85
N SER A 12 11.48 6.75 -1.73
CA SER A 12 10.51 7.87 -1.70
C SER A 12 11.17 9.25 -1.79
N SER A 13 12.48 9.36 -1.50
CA SER A 13 13.19 10.64 -1.40
C SER A 13 14.45 10.69 -2.28
N GLY A 14 15.01 11.90 -2.47
CA GLY A 14 16.22 12.13 -3.25
C GLY A 14 15.95 12.60 -4.67
N ARG A 15 17.00 12.65 -5.51
CA ARG A 15 16.92 13.23 -6.86
C ARG A 15 16.03 12.46 -7.84
N ALA A 16 15.78 11.19 -7.56
CA ALA A 16 14.99 10.34 -8.43
C ALA A 16 14.17 9.35 -7.55
N PRO A 17 13.06 9.78 -6.97
CA PRO A 17 12.16 8.86 -6.29
C PRO A 17 11.65 7.82 -7.29
N ALA A 18 11.63 6.56 -6.85
CA ALA A 18 11.22 5.45 -7.72
C ALA A 18 10.73 4.27 -6.88
N THR A 19 9.81 3.51 -7.45
CA THR A 19 9.32 2.28 -6.84
C THR A 19 9.12 1.22 -7.92
N TRP A 20 9.37 -0.03 -7.58
CA TRP A 20 9.20 -1.13 -8.51
C TRP A 20 8.63 -2.36 -7.82
N GLN A 21 7.51 -2.83 -8.34
CA GLN A 21 6.83 -4.04 -7.92
C GLN A 21 6.82 -5.03 -9.09
N ILE A 22 7.16 -6.28 -8.81
CA ILE A 22 7.04 -7.38 -9.76
C ILE A 22 5.63 -7.94 -9.70
N GLY A 23 5.02 -8.13 -10.85
CA GLY A 23 3.68 -8.67 -11.02
C GLY A 23 3.02 -8.04 -12.24
N GLU A 24 2.56 -8.87 -13.19
CA GLU A 24 1.96 -8.39 -14.44
C GLU A 24 0.43 -8.49 -14.36
N PRO A 25 -0.28 -7.34 -14.23
CA PRO A 25 -1.73 -7.34 -14.08
C PRO A 25 -2.47 -7.84 -15.32
N ALA A 26 -1.86 -7.74 -16.51
CA ALA A 26 -2.50 -8.15 -17.76
C ALA A 26 -2.83 -9.64 -17.78
N TYR A 27 -1.97 -10.50 -17.23
CA TYR A 27 -2.25 -11.94 -17.15
C TYR A 27 -3.47 -12.24 -16.27
N LEU A 28 -3.61 -11.52 -15.14
CA LEU A 28 -4.75 -11.68 -14.26
C LEU A 28 -6.05 -11.18 -14.91
N ALA A 29 -5.98 -10.01 -15.57
CA ALA A 29 -7.13 -9.46 -16.27
C ALA A 29 -7.63 -10.40 -17.35
N GLU A 30 -6.71 -10.97 -18.15
CA GLU A 30 -7.06 -11.91 -19.21
C GLU A 30 -7.59 -13.24 -18.68
N ALA A 31 -6.92 -13.83 -17.68
CA ALA A 31 -7.31 -15.13 -17.12
C ALA A 31 -8.65 -15.08 -16.39
N LEU A 32 -8.92 -14.00 -15.65
CA LEU A 32 -10.10 -13.88 -14.80
C LEU A 32 -11.24 -13.08 -15.44
N ARG A 33 -10.99 -12.42 -16.57
CA ARG A 33 -11.95 -11.56 -17.27
C ARG A 33 -12.55 -10.46 -16.37
N VAL A 34 -11.72 -9.87 -15.49
CA VAL A 34 -12.11 -8.78 -14.59
C VAL A 34 -11.13 -7.61 -14.70
N PRO A 35 -11.57 -6.37 -14.43
CA PRO A 35 -10.64 -5.25 -14.30
C PRO A 35 -9.62 -5.50 -13.18
N VAL A 36 -8.34 -5.16 -13.44
CA VAL A 36 -7.26 -5.25 -12.45
C VAL A 36 -6.65 -3.87 -12.23
N VAL A 37 -6.66 -3.42 -10.97
CA VAL A 37 -6.01 -2.17 -10.54
C VAL A 37 -4.65 -2.53 -9.95
N SER A 38 -3.61 -1.81 -10.37
CA SER A 38 -2.22 -2.07 -9.98
C SER A 38 -1.42 -0.76 -9.86
N ASN A 39 -0.12 -0.87 -9.57
CA ASN A 39 0.81 0.28 -9.46
C ASN A 39 0.41 1.32 -8.40
N PHE A 40 -0.16 0.90 -7.29
CA PHE A 40 -0.63 1.80 -6.23
C PHE A 40 0.46 2.75 -5.73
N ARG A 41 1.68 2.23 -5.46
CA ARG A 41 2.79 3.05 -4.98
C ARG A 41 3.27 4.05 -6.02
N ALA A 42 3.41 3.62 -7.28
CA ALA A 42 3.83 4.51 -8.35
C ALA A 42 2.80 5.62 -8.60
N ALA A 43 1.51 5.31 -8.52
CA ALA A 43 0.44 6.30 -8.66
C ALA A 43 0.47 7.34 -7.53
N ASP A 44 0.65 6.90 -6.28
CA ASP A 44 0.78 7.79 -5.13
C ASP A 44 2.01 8.71 -5.26
N MET A 45 3.17 8.16 -5.63
CA MET A 45 4.40 8.94 -5.83
C MET A 45 4.26 9.94 -6.99
N ALA A 46 3.59 9.57 -8.07
CA ALA A 46 3.32 10.47 -9.18
C ALA A 46 2.40 11.63 -8.78
N ALA A 47 1.53 11.42 -7.80
CA ALA A 47 0.67 12.45 -7.22
C ALA A 47 1.38 13.28 -6.12
N GLY A 48 2.66 13.03 -5.84
CA GLY A 48 3.46 13.74 -4.84
C GLY A 48 3.51 13.09 -3.46
N GLY A 49 2.99 11.87 -3.33
CA GLY A 49 3.09 11.06 -2.12
C GLY A 49 4.42 10.28 -2.02
N GLU A 50 4.58 9.56 -0.94
CA GLU A 50 5.79 8.76 -0.67
C GLU A 50 5.68 7.31 -1.16
N GLY A 51 4.51 6.87 -1.61
CA GLY A 51 4.23 5.51 -2.05
C GLY A 51 4.16 4.48 -0.91
N ALA A 52 4.44 4.88 0.32
CA ALA A 52 4.38 4.06 1.53
C ALA A 52 4.32 4.96 2.78
N PRO A 53 3.60 4.56 3.85
CA PRO A 53 2.71 3.40 3.93
C PRO A 53 1.34 3.68 3.29
N LEU A 54 0.81 2.78 2.48
CA LEU A 54 -0.53 2.91 1.89
C LEU A 54 -1.62 2.20 2.73
N ALA A 55 -1.26 1.13 3.43
CA ALA A 55 -2.20 0.35 4.23
C ALA A 55 -2.77 1.12 5.44
N THR A 56 -2.13 2.21 5.87
CA THR A 56 -2.56 3.02 7.03
C THR A 56 -3.98 3.55 6.86
N LEU A 57 -4.35 4.03 5.67
CA LEU A 57 -5.72 4.48 5.38
C LEU A 57 -6.75 3.36 5.57
N PHE A 58 -6.42 2.15 5.11
CA PHE A 58 -7.26 0.98 5.32
C PHE A 58 -7.37 0.63 6.80
N HIS A 59 -6.25 0.64 7.53
CA HIS A 59 -6.25 0.37 8.97
C HIS A 59 -7.14 1.35 9.72
N VAL A 60 -7.03 2.64 9.45
CA VAL A 60 -7.88 3.66 10.07
C VAL A 60 -9.36 3.42 9.72
N ARG A 61 -9.66 3.14 8.45
CA ARG A 61 -11.05 2.97 8.01
C ARG A 61 -11.75 1.74 8.58
N VAL A 62 -10.98 0.66 8.80
CA VAL A 62 -11.55 -0.64 9.19
C VAL A 62 -11.45 -0.88 10.70
N PHE A 63 -10.39 -0.41 11.35
CA PHE A 63 -10.10 -0.76 12.75
C PHE A 63 -10.26 0.40 13.73
N ALA A 64 -10.44 1.64 13.26
CA ALA A 64 -10.67 2.75 14.17
C ALA A 64 -12.00 2.60 14.90
N GLU A 65 -11.96 2.68 16.23
CA GLU A 65 -13.13 2.67 17.09
C GLU A 65 -13.14 3.93 17.96
N ARG A 66 -14.29 4.62 18.01
CA ARG A 66 -14.41 5.86 18.79
C ARG A 66 -14.20 5.60 20.28
N GLY A 67 -13.37 6.43 20.90
CA GLY A 67 -13.03 6.32 22.32
C GLY A 67 -12.08 5.17 22.66
N ARG A 68 -11.46 4.55 21.64
CA ARG A 68 -10.47 3.48 21.82
C ARG A 68 -9.16 3.81 21.13
N HIS A 69 -8.07 3.39 21.75
CA HIS A 69 -6.75 3.36 21.12
C HIS A 69 -6.51 1.96 20.55
N VAL A 70 -6.34 1.87 19.24
CA VAL A 70 -6.14 0.62 18.50
C VAL A 70 -4.76 0.61 17.88
N CYS A 71 -4.02 -0.48 18.05
CA CYS A 71 -2.74 -0.71 17.39
C CYS A 71 -2.86 -1.87 16.41
N VAL A 72 -2.58 -1.60 15.14
CA VAL A 72 -2.53 -2.63 14.09
C VAL A 72 -1.08 -2.95 13.79
N GLN A 73 -0.68 -4.18 14.10
CA GLN A 73 0.68 -4.66 13.89
C GLN A 73 0.77 -5.47 12.60
N ASN A 74 1.65 -5.05 11.70
CA ASN A 74 2.05 -5.85 10.54
C ASN A 74 3.41 -6.50 10.81
N VAL A 75 3.48 -7.81 10.65
CA VAL A 75 4.70 -8.61 10.87
C VAL A 75 5.10 -9.25 9.54
N GLY A 76 6.27 -8.90 9.04
CA GLY A 76 6.82 -9.39 7.78
C GLY A 76 8.35 -9.30 7.80
N GLY A 77 8.98 -9.20 6.64
CA GLY A 77 10.43 -8.97 6.53
C GLY A 77 10.87 -7.67 7.22
N ILE A 78 10.01 -6.65 7.16
CA ILE A 78 10.07 -5.42 7.97
C ILE A 78 8.74 -5.30 8.69
N GLY A 79 8.78 -5.23 10.02
CA GLY A 79 7.58 -4.99 10.83
C GLY A 79 7.23 -3.51 10.89
N ASN A 80 5.92 -3.20 10.94
CA ASN A 80 5.43 -1.85 11.20
C ASN A 80 4.15 -1.89 12.05
N VAL A 81 3.86 -0.78 12.69
CA VAL A 81 2.66 -0.61 13.52
C VAL A 81 1.93 0.67 13.11
N THR A 82 0.61 0.57 13.01
CA THR A 82 -0.28 1.72 12.88
C THR A 82 -0.98 1.94 14.22
N SER A 83 -0.73 3.07 14.85
CA SER A 83 -1.38 3.48 16.10
C SER A 83 -2.53 4.43 15.76
N ILE A 84 -3.73 4.12 16.19
CA ILE A 84 -4.96 4.86 15.90
C ILE A 84 -5.57 5.30 17.24
N ASP A 85 -5.58 6.60 17.48
CA ASP A 85 -6.24 7.20 18.64
C ASP A 85 -7.42 8.05 18.13
N TRP A 86 -8.63 7.52 18.29
CA TRP A 86 -9.85 8.22 17.90
C TRP A 86 -10.59 8.70 19.14
N LYS A 87 -10.37 9.98 19.44
CA LYS A 87 -11.07 10.70 20.53
C LYS A 87 -12.50 11.06 20.17
#